data_89044f6ed1a162b856c695cd4c704c97
#
_entry.id   89044f6ed1a162b856c695cd4c704c97
#
_cell.length_a   1.000
_cell.length_b   1.000
_cell.length_c   1.000
_cell.angle_alpha   90.00
_cell.angle_beta   90.00
_cell.angle_gamma   90.00
#
_symmetry.space_group_name_H-M   'P 1'
#
loop_
_entity.id
_entity.type
_entity.pdbx_description
1 polymer ?
#
loop_
_entity_poly.entity_id
_entity_poly.type
_entity_poly.pdbx_seq_one_letter_code
_entity_poly.pdbx_strand_id
1 'polypeptide(L)'
;MSEFLERISKLSPKRLALLALELQTRVDALEGSAPEPLAVVGLGCRFPGGADSPAAFWELLRRGDDAITEVPRDRWDVDAYYHPDPDMPGKMATRFGGFLRDVDRFDAQFFGITPREAASMDPQQRLLLEVAWEALEDAGQAPDGLTGSATGVFVGMCNADYFHRIVRGDAAGLDAYVATGGAHSVAAGRVAYLLGLQGPNVAIDTACSSSLVAVHLACQSLRNGECRMALAGGVNLILAPETSIILSRAHMMAPDGRCKAFDARADGFVRAEGCGLVVLKRLSDAEADGDRVLAVIRGSAINQDGRSNGLTAPNGP
;
A
#
# COMPACT_ATOMS: atom_id res chain seq x y z
N MET A 1 -23.01 13.46 -35.13
CA MET A 1 -21.68 13.88 -35.64
C MET A 1 -21.21 15.00 -34.72
N SER A 2 -19.97 14.98 -34.19
CA SER A 2 -19.55 16.03 -33.24
C SER A 2 -19.46 17.39 -33.95
N GLU A 3 -19.76 18.48 -33.26
CA GLU A 3 -19.61 19.86 -33.74
C GLU A 3 -18.24 20.14 -34.34
N PHE A 4 -17.22 19.44 -33.87
CA PHE A 4 -15.85 19.47 -34.39
C PHE A 4 -15.76 18.95 -35.84
N LEU A 5 -16.38 17.81 -36.15
CA LEU A 5 -16.40 17.25 -37.52
C LEU A 5 -17.12 18.19 -38.53
N GLU A 6 -18.16 18.82 -38.09
CA GLU A 6 -18.89 19.80 -38.91
C GLU A 6 -18.08 21.07 -39.18
N ARG A 7 -17.26 21.50 -38.23
CA ARG A 7 -16.34 22.64 -38.41
C ARG A 7 -15.20 22.31 -39.34
N ILE A 8 -14.57 21.13 -39.22
CA ILE A 8 -13.44 20.77 -40.12
C ILE A 8 -13.88 20.45 -41.54
N SER A 9 -15.10 19.94 -41.75
CA SER A 9 -15.63 19.69 -43.11
C SER A 9 -15.80 20.97 -43.94
N LYS A 10 -15.84 22.12 -43.31
CA LYS A 10 -15.97 23.46 -43.96
C LYS A 10 -14.62 24.10 -44.29
N LEU A 11 -13.49 23.46 -43.89
CA LEU A 11 -12.14 23.98 -44.13
C LEU A 11 -11.63 23.65 -45.52
N SER A 12 -10.87 24.59 -46.14
CA SER A 12 -10.18 24.33 -47.38
C SER A 12 -9.05 23.30 -47.19
N PRO A 13 -8.65 22.54 -48.22
CA PRO A 13 -7.55 21.58 -48.14
C PRO A 13 -6.26 22.15 -47.54
N LYS A 14 -5.93 23.41 -47.85
CA LYS A 14 -4.76 24.10 -47.32
C LYS A 14 -4.90 24.36 -45.79
N ARG A 15 -6.08 24.72 -45.33
CA ARG A 15 -6.36 24.93 -43.88
C ARG A 15 -6.40 23.61 -43.11
N LEU A 16 -6.90 22.55 -43.76
CA LEU A 16 -6.87 21.20 -43.15
C LEU A 16 -5.42 20.69 -42.99
N ALA A 17 -4.54 20.92 -44.01
CA ALA A 17 -3.14 20.55 -43.93
C ALA A 17 -2.40 21.32 -42.80
N LEU A 18 -2.68 22.63 -42.66
CA LEU A 18 -2.10 23.43 -41.58
C LEU A 18 -2.59 22.97 -40.20
N LEU A 19 -3.87 22.67 -40.07
CA LEU A 19 -4.46 22.13 -38.81
C LEU A 19 -3.85 20.75 -38.48
N ALA A 20 -3.69 19.89 -39.49
CA ALA A 20 -3.08 18.60 -39.28
C ALA A 20 -1.61 18.71 -38.84
N LEU A 21 -0.84 19.64 -39.42
CA LEU A 21 0.54 19.91 -39.00
C LEU A 21 0.61 20.48 -37.58
N GLU A 22 -0.29 21.40 -37.23
CA GLU A 22 -0.36 21.95 -35.87
C GLU A 22 -0.75 20.86 -34.84
N LEU A 23 -1.71 20.00 -35.15
CA LEU A 23 -2.09 18.87 -34.30
C LEU A 23 -0.95 17.87 -34.18
N GLN A 24 -0.24 17.55 -35.28
CA GLN A 24 0.93 16.67 -35.24
C GLN A 24 2.03 17.26 -34.35
N THR A 25 2.33 18.55 -34.49
CA THR A 25 3.32 19.25 -33.65
C THR A 25 2.92 19.20 -32.17
N ARG A 26 1.61 19.33 -31.86
CA ARG A 26 1.09 19.20 -30.49
C ARG A 26 1.18 17.77 -29.97
N VAL A 27 0.88 16.78 -30.81
CA VAL A 27 1.05 15.36 -30.45
C VAL A 27 2.52 15.05 -30.18
N ASP A 28 3.43 15.47 -31.07
CA ASP A 28 4.87 15.26 -30.91
C ASP A 28 5.39 15.96 -29.63
N ALA A 29 4.89 17.16 -29.33
CA ALA A 29 5.23 17.87 -28.08
C ALA A 29 4.66 17.17 -26.85
N LEU A 30 3.47 16.60 -26.91
CA LEU A 30 2.86 15.83 -25.81
C LEU A 30 3.53 14.47 -25.64
N GLU A 31 3.90 13.79 -26.71
CA GLU A 31 4.64 12.54 -26.70
C GLU A 31 6.07 12.74 -26.19
N GLY A 32 6.73 13.85 -26.60
CA GLY A 32 8.05 14.24 -26.08
C GLY A 32 8.02 14.76 -24.63
N SER A 33 6.83 15.09 -24.11
CA SER A 33 6.61 15.50 -22.70
C SER A 33 6.02 14.37 -21.82
N ALA A 34 5.85 13.17 -22.37
CA ALA A 34 5.38 12.04 -21.58
C ALA A 34 6.37 11.77 -20.42
N PRO A 35 5.87 11.71 -19.17
CA PRO A 35 6.75 11.48 -18.04
C PRO A 35 7.48 10.15 -18.21
N GLU A 36 8.77 10.14 -17.85
CA GLU A 36 9.60 8.94 -17.95
C GLU A 36 8.92 7.73 -17.30
N PRO A 37 8.84 6.57 -18.01
CA PRO A 37 8.32 5.33 -17.45
C PRO A 37 9.20 4.86 -16.29
N LEU A 38 8.58 4.16 -15.33
CA LEU A 38 9.28 3.64 -14.16
C LEU A 38 9.25 2.11 -14.18
N ALA A 39 10.40 1.50 -13.89
CA ALA A 39 10.56 0.07 -13.79
C ALA A 39 10.24 -0.41 -12.37
N VAL A 40 9.46 -1.48 -12.25
CA VAL A 40 9.40 -2.32 -11.05
C VAL A 40 10.50 -3.36 -11.21
N VAL A 41 11.50 -3.32 -10.33
CA VAL A 41 12.68 -4.18 -10.42
C VAL A 41 12.72 -5.26 -9.33
N GLY A 42 11.91 -5.12 -8.28
CA GLY A 42 11.78 -6.11 -7.21
C GLY A 42 10.45 -6.03 -6.49
N LEU A 43 10.07 -7.12 -5.84
CA LEU A 43 8.81 -7.32 -5.12
C LEU A 43 9.05 -8.07 -3.81
N GLY A 44 8.39 -7.65 -2.74
CA GLY A 44 8.29 -8.38 -1.49
C GLY A 44 6.86 -8.35 -0.97
N CYS A 45 6.37 -9.45 -0.40
CA CYS A 45 5.02 -9.46 0.15
C CYS A 45 4.80 -10.50 1.25
N ARG A 46 3.79 -10.22 2.08
CA ARG A 46 3.14 -11.13 3.02
C ARG A 46 1.64 -10.90 2.91
N PHE A 47 0.91 -11.92 2.45
CA PHE A 47 -0.55 -11.86 2.34
C PHE A 47 -1.19 -13.10 2.97
N PRO A 48 -2.50 -13.05 3.34
CA PRO A 48 -3.22 -14.19 3.88
C PRO A 48 -3.17 -15.42 2.97
N GLY A 49 -3.40 -16.60 3.55
CA GLY A 49 -3.38 -17.86 2.81
C GLY A 49 -1.98 -18.44 2.58
N GLY A 50 -0.95 -17.93 3.29
CA GLY A 50 0.44 -18.37 3.14
C GLY A 50 1.11 -17.83 1.89
N ALA A 51 0.61 -16.72 1.37
CA ALA A 51 1.23 -15.99 0.26
C ALA A 51 2.40 -15.13 0.76
N ASP A 52 3.47 -15.79 1.20
CA ASP A 52 4.63 -15.19 1.84
C ASP A 52 5.75 -14.79 0.85
N SER A 53 5.46 -14.85 -0.43
CA SER A 53 6.33 -14.40 -1.51
C SER A 53 5.50 -14.07 -2.76
N PRO A 54 6.04 -13.29 -3.73
CA PRO A 54 5.36 -13.01 -5.00
C PRO A 54 4.95 -14.30 -5.75
N ALA A 55 5.79 -15.33 -5.73
CA ALA A 55 5.50 -16.62 -6.35
C ALA A 55 4.34 -17.35 -5.66
N ALA A 56 4.34 -17.40 -4.32
CA ALA A 56 3.26 -18.02 -3.54
C ALA A 56 1.94 -17.24 -3.72
N PHE A 57 2.00 -15.90 -3.79
CA PHE A 57 0.84 -15.07 -4.07
C PHE A 57 0.26 -15.35 -5.46
N TRP A 58 1.10 -15.46 -6.48
CA TRP A 58 0.68 -15.83 -7.83
C TRP A 58 -0.01 -17.21 -7.86
N GLU A 59 0.54 -18.21 -7.18
CA GLU A 59 -0.05 -19.54 -7.11
C GLU A 59 -1.40 -19.55 -6.38
N LEU A 60 -1.56 -18.77 -5.32
CA LEU A 60 -2.84 -18.59 -4.63
C LEU A 60 -3.89 -18.01 -5.58
N LEU A 61 -3.54 -16.94 -6.33
CA LEU A 61 -4.43 -16.32 -7.31
C LEU A 61 -4.78 -17.28 -8.45
N ARG A 62 -3.79 -18.01 -8.98
CA ARG A 62 -3.98 -18.96 -10.08
C ARG A 62 -4.91 -20.11 -9.72
N ARG A 63 -4.86 -20.56 -8.46
CA ARG A 63 -5.76 -21.62 -7.95
C ARG A 63 -7.13 -21.10 -7.56
N GLY A 64 -7.28 -19.78 -7.38
CA GLY A 64 -8.52 -19.18 -6.89
C GLY A 64 -8.81 -19.52 -5.43
N ASP A 65 -7.76 -19.73 -4.62
CA ASP A 65 -7.90 -20.07 -3.21
C ASP A 65 -8.51 -18.91 -2.42
N ASP A 66 -9.46 -19.23 -1.53
CA ASP A 66 -10.03 -18.26 -0.59
C ASP A 66 -9.18 -18.22 0.68
N ALA A 67 -8.56 -17.08 0.94
CA ALA A 67 -7.69 -16.85 2.10
C ALA A 67 -8.42 -16.24 3.31
N ILE A 68 -9.75 -16.06 3.23
CA ILE A 68 -10.53 -15.55 4.35
C ILE A 68 -10.79 -16.66 5.37
N THR A 69 -10.51 -16.35 6.62
CA THR A 69 -10.68 -17.26 7.76
C THR A 69 -11.48 -16.59 8.87
N GLU A 70 -11.91 -17.38 9.85
CA GLU A 70 -12.39 -16.81 11.11
C GLU A 70 -11.24 -16.09 11.83
N VAL A 71 -11.56 -15.07 12.64
CA VAL A 71 -10.60 -14.35 13.49
C VAL A 71 -9.77 -15.35 14.31
N PRO A 72 -8.44 -15.35 14.19
CA PRO A 72 -7.60 -16.25 14.97
C PRO A 72 -7.68 -15.96 16.46
N ARG A 73 -7.58 -17.01 17.27
CA ARG A 73 -7.68 -16.89 18.74
C ARG A 73 -6.57 -16.05 19.39
N ASP A 74 -5.44 -15.94 18.71
CA ASP A 74 -4.30 -15.11 19.13
C ASP A 74 -4.52 -13.61 18.87
N ARG A 75 -5.55 -13.23 18.13
CA ARG A 75 -5.97 -11.84 17.93
C ARG A 75 -6.91 -11.38 19.06
N TRP A 76 -8.08 -11.98 19.14
CA TRP A 76 -9.06 -11.78 20.22
C TRP A 76 -10.10 -12.91 20.23
N ASP A 77 -10.81 -13.03 21.33
CA ASP A 77 -11.97 -13.92 21.43
C ASP A 77 -13.12 -13.36 20.58
N VAL A 78 -13.35 -13.98 19.43
CA VAL A 78 -14.38 -13.53 18.49
C VAL A 78 -15.79 -13.63 19.08
N ASP A 79 -16.07 -14.63 19.91
CA ASP A 79 -17.40 -14.80 20.54
C ASP A 79 -17.73 -13.66 21.51
N ALA A 80 -16.71 -13.08 22.15
CA ALA A 80 -16.90 -11.92 23.02
C ALA A 80 -17.32 -10.66 22.25
N TYR A 81 -17.01 -10.55 20.96
CA TYR A 81 -17.25 -9.34 20.16
C TYR A 81 -18.23 -9.52 19.01
N TYR A 82 -18.63 -10.74 18.68
CA TYR A 82 -19.56 -11.01 17.56
C TYR A 82 -21.02 -10.87 17.97
N HIS A 83 -21.82 -10.28 17.08
CA HIS A 83 -23.28 -10.33 17.09
C HIS A 83 -23.81 -10.17 15.65
N PRO A 84 -24.85 -10.93 15.23
CA PRO A 84 -25.34 -10.85 13.85
C PRO A 84 -26.03 -9.51 13.52
N ASP A 85 -26.53 -8.81 14.53
CA ASP A 85 -27.09 -7.48 14.37
C ASP A 85 -25.95 -6.44 14.39
N PRO A 86 -25.69 -5.71 13.27
CA PRO A 86 -24.63 -4.71 13.21
C PRO A 86 -24.91 -3.52 14.13
N ASP A 87 -26.14 -3.32 14.58
CA ASP A 87 -26.54 -2.24 15.46
C ASP A 87 -26.30 -2.56 16.94
N MET A 88 -25.89 -3.78 17.29
CA MET A 88 -25.56 -4.14 18.66
C MET A 88 -24.31 -3.38 19.15
N PRO A 89 -24.43 -2.55 20.22
CA PRO A 89 -23.30 -1.77 20.74
C PRO A 89 -22.12 -2.65 21.17
N GLY A 90 -20.89 -2.26 20.77
CA GLY A 90 -19.66 -2.94 21.15
C GLY A 90 -19.47 -4.30 20.45
N LYS A 91 -20.25 -4.59 19.42
CA LYS A 91 -20.15 -5.84 18.65
C LYS A 91 -19.83 -5.57 17.18
N MET A 92 -19.26 -6.60 16.54
CA MET A 92 -19.01 -6.63 15.09
C MET A 92 -19.92 -7.68 14.43
N ALA A 93 -20.39 -7.38 13.21
CA ALA A 93 -21.36 -8.22 12.48
C ALA A 93 -20.73 -9.34 11.67
N THR A 94 -19.42 -9.45 11.65
CA THR A 94 -18.67 -10.51 10.95
C THR A 94 -17.70 -11.20 11.89
N ARG A 95 -17.44 -12.48 11.62
CA ARG A 95 -16.42 -13.29 12.32
C ARG A 95 -15.16 -13.46 11.48
N PHE A 96 -15.14 -12.93 10.28
CA PHE A 96 -14.18 -13.26 9.24
C PHE A 96 -13.25 -12.11 8.85
N GLY A 97 -12.06 -12.49 8.35
CA GLY A 97 -11.08 -11.58 7.79
C GLY A 97 -9.94 -12.36 7.12
N GLY A 98 -9.09 -11.65 6.41
CA GLY A 98 -7.84 -12.19 5.90
C GLY A 98 -6.73 -11.95 6.93
N PHE A 99 -6.17 -12.99 7.53
CA PHE A 99 -5.18 -12.87 8.59
C PHE A 99 -3.84 -13.48 8.19
N LEU A 100 -2.76 -12.80 8.56
CA LEU A 100 -1.39 -13.33 8.49
C LEU A 100 -1.13 -14.26 9.69
N ARG A 101 -0.24 -15.21 9.49
CA ARG A 101 0.26 -16.05 10.56
C ARG A 101 1.49 -15.40 11.20
N ASP A 102 1.80 -15.79 12.44
CA ASP A 102 3.06 -15.50 13.14
C ASP A 102 3.46 -13.99 13.12
N VAL A 103 2.49 -13.07 13.18
CA VAL A 103 2.76 -11.62 13.15
C VAL A 103 3.49 -11.11 14.39
N ASP A 104 3.59 -11.92 15.43
CA ASP A 104 4.37 -11.69 16.64
C ASP A 104 5.85 -12.06 16.48
N ARG A 105 6.20 -12.89 15.48
CA ARG A 105 7.58 -13.30 15.20
C ARG A 105 8.33 -12.21 14.44
N PHE A 106 9.61 -12.06 14.78
CA PHE A 106 10.52 -11.11 14.15
C PHE A 106 11.95 -11.46 14.51
N ASP A 107 12.84 -11.52 13.53
CA ASP A 107 14.28 -11.69 13.80
C ASP A 107 14.91 -10.34 14.15
N ALA A 108 14.70 -9.91 15.40
CA ALA A 108 15.26 -8.65 15.90
C ALA A 108 16.80 -8.63 15.86
N GLN A 109 17.44 -9.79 16.07
CA GLN A 109 18.90 -9.88 16.08
C GLN A 109 19.49 -9.64 14.69
N PHE A 110 18.85 -10.14 13.64
CA PHE A 110 19.25 -9.88 12.26
C PHE A 110 19.30 -8.39 11.94
N PHE A 111 18.32 -7.63 12.43
CA PHE A 111 18.25 -6.18 12.26
C PHE A 111 19.00 -5.37 13.32
N GLY A 112 19.75 -6.00 14.22
CA GLY A 112 20.48 -5.32 15.28
C GLY A 112 19.57 -4.63 16.33
N ILE A 113 18.31 -5.04 16.44
CA ILE A 113 17.31 -4.46 17.35
C ILE A 113 17.30 -5.25 18.65
N THR A 114 17.32 -4.54 19.80
CA THR A 114 17.27 -5.18 21.09
C THR A 114 15.90 -5.83 21.35
N PRO A 115 15.80 -6.92 22.13
CA PRO A 115 14.52 -7.53 22.46
C PRO A 115 13.54 -6.57 23.13
N ARG A 116 14.05 -5.64 23.95
CA ARG A 116 13.22 -4.60 24.61
C ARG A 116 12.61 -3.64 23.60
N GLU A 117 13.39 -3.15 22.66
CA GLU A 117 12.88 -2.29 21.59
C GLU A 117 11.91 -3.07 20.70
N ALA A 118 12.27 -4.27 20.27
CA ALA A 118 11.42 -5.11 19.43
C ALA A 118 10.04 -5.36 20.07
N ALA A 119 9.96 -5.55 21.39
CA ALA A 119 8.70 -5.75 22.09
C ALA A 119 7.79 -4.51 22.03
N SER A 120 8.36 -3.30 21.97
CA SER A 120 7.60 -2.04 21.87
C SER A 120 7.27 -1.65 20.43
N MET A 121 7.92 -2.27 19.42
CA MET A 121 7.66 -2.00 18.01
C MET A 121 6.31 -2.59 17.57
N ASP A 122 5.52 -1.80 16.86
CA ASP A 122 4.35 -2.29 16.14
C ASP A 122 4.76 -3.44 15.20
N PRO A 123 4.07 -4.59 15.23
CA PRO A 123 4.33 -5.70 14.30
C PRO A 123 4.33 -5.27 12.82
N GLN A 124 3.60 -4.22 12.46
CA GLN A 124 3.64 -3.63 11.12
C GLN A 124 5.03 -3.09 10.78
N GLN A 125 5.74 -2.44 11.72
CA GLN A 125 7.12 -1.98 11.50
C GLN A 125 8.09 -3.15 11.34
N ARG A 126 7.90 -4.25 12.10
CA ARG A 126 8.72 -5.45 12.01
C ARG A 126 8.55 -6.09 10.64
N LEU A 127 7.31 -6.28 10.22
CA LEU A 127 6.96 -6.87 8.92
C LEU A 127 7.48 -6.02 7.74
N LEU A 128 7.42 -4.69 7.84
CA LEU A 128 7.99 -3.80 6.82
C LEU A 128 9.49 -3.97 6.65
N LEU A 129 10.26 -4.21 7.73
CA LEU A 129 11.69 -4.44 7.65
C LEU A 129 12.02 -5.73 6.89
N GLU A 130 11.32 -6.83 7.22
CA GLU A 130 11.52 -8.11 6.56
C GLU A 130 11.15 -8.03 5.07
N VAL A 131 9.97 -7.49 4.77
CA VAL A 131 9.49 -7.37 3.39
C VAL A 131 10.32 -6.38 2.57
N ALA A 132 10.84 -5.29 3.18
CA ALA A 132 11.75 -4.37 2.51
C ALA A 132 13.09 -5.04 2.13
N TRP A 133 13.64 -5.83 3.05
CA TRP A 133 14.84 -6.60 2.80
C TRP A 133 14.65 -7.58 1.64
N GLU A 134 13.60 -8.39 1.70
CA GLU A 134 13.28 -9.36 0.65
C GLU A 134 12.98 -8.72 -0.71
N ALA A 135 12.31 -7.56 -0.74
CA ALA A 135 12.07 -6.83 -1.98
C ALA A 135 13.37 -6.34 -2.62
N LEU A 136 14.36 -5.92 -1.81
CA LEU A 136 15.69 -5.54 -2.29
C LEU A 136 16.49 -6.76 -2.79
N GLU A 137 16.41 -7.90 -2.08
CA GLU A 137 17.03 -9.15 -2.56
C GLU A 137 16.42 -9.60 -3.90
N ASP A 138 15.07 -9.55 -4.04
CA ASP A 138 14.40 -9.86 -5.32
C ASP A 138 14.79 -8.90 -6.45
N ALA A 139 15.09 -7.63 -6.11
CA ALA A 139 15.62 -6.63 -7.04
C ALA A 139 17.12 -6.84 -7.38
N GLY A 140 17.80 -7.81 -6.76
CA GLY A 140 19.25 -7.98 -6.91
C GLY A 140 20.06 -6.85 -6.29
N GLN A 141 19.47 -6.05 -5.41
CA GLN A 141 20.13 -4.95 -4.71
C GLN A 141 20.68 -5.43 -3.38
N ALA A 142 22.01 -5.35 -3.20
CA ALA A 142 22.62 -5.69 -1.92
C ALA A 142 22.31 -4.61 -0.87
N PRO A 143 21.55 -4.92 0.21
CA PRO A 143 21.16 -3.92 1.21
C PRO A 143 22.34 -3.17 1.81
N ASP A 144 23.46 -3.85 2.08
CA ASP A 144 24.68 -3.25 2.60
C ASP A 144 25.31 -2.20 1.67
N GLY A 145 25.08 -2.33 0.36
CA GLY A 145 25.56 -1.40 -0.66
C GLY A 145 24.74 -0.12 -0.78
N LEU A 146 23.59 -0.04 -0.09
CA LEU A 146 22.67 1.10 -0.19
C LEU A 146 22.98 2.22 0.81
N THR A 147 23.87 2.01 1.75
CA THR A 147 24.23 3.02 2.76
C THR A 147 24.73 4.31 2.09
N GLY A 148 24.11 5.43 2.44
CA GLY A 148 24.39 6.75 1.86
C GLY A 148 23.74 6.99 0.49
N SER A 149 22.99 6.02 -0.04
CA SER A 149 22.31 6.17 -1.34
C SER A 149 21.09 7.09 -1.26
N ALA A 150 20.79 7.79 -2.36
CA ALA A 150 19.57 8.55 -2.53
C ALA A 150 18.37 7.61 -2.86
N THR A 151 18.12 6.64 -1.96
CA THR A 151 16.98 5.73 -2.06
C THR A 151 15.82 6.23 -1.19
N GLY A 152 14.64 6.40 -1.78
CA GLY A 152 13.43 6.85 -1.09
C GLY A 152 12.65 5.70 -0.45
N VAL A 153 11.87 6.01 0.61
CA VAL A 153 10.97 5.06 1.28
C VAL A 153 9.58 5.69 1.44
N PHE A 154 8.57 5.09 0.81
CA PHE A 154 7.20 5.58 0.78
C PHE A 154 6.25 4.48 1.24
N VAL A 155 5.67 4.63 2.44
CA VAL A 155 4.89 3.56 3.09
C VAL A 155 3.49 4.04 3.44
N GLY A 156 2.48 3.35 2.93
CA GLY A 156 1.10 3.48 3.35
C GLY A 156 0.83 2.70 4.65
N MET A 157 0.36 3.39 5.68
CA MET A 157 0.03 2.79 6.98
C MET A 157 -1.01 3.66 7.70
N CYS A 158 -2.14 3.09 8.12
CA CYS A 158 -3.22 3.85 8.75
C CYS A 158 -3.67 3.30 10.12
N ASN A 159 -3.36 2.04 10.46
CA ASN A 159 -3.76 1.44 11.74
C ASN A 159 -2.69 1.60 12.83
N ALA A 160 -3.15 1.90 14.07
CA ALA A 160 -2.32 2.04 15.26
C ALA A 160 -2.78 1.12 16.40
N ASP A 161 -3.35 -0.05 16.07
CA ASP A 161 -3.94 -0.98 17.04
C ASP A 161 -2.95 -1.37 18.14
N TYR A 162 -1.69 -1.63 17.77
CA TYR A 162 -0.64 -2.04 18.71
C TYR A 162 -0.28 -0.91 19.69
N PHE A 163 -0.13 0.31 19.20
CA PHE A 163 0.11 1.47 20.06
C PHE A 163 -1.04 1.68 21.05
N HIS A 164 -2.29 1.62 20.60
CA HIS A 164 -3.46 1.73 21.47
C HIS A 164 -3.50 0.62 22.53
N ARG A 165 -3.12 -0.61 22.16
CA ARG A 165 -3.03 -1.74 23.11
C ARG A 165 -1.99 -1.48 24.20
N ILE A 166 -0.80 -0.97 23.84
CA ILE A 166 0.26 -0.66 24.81
C ILE A 166 -0.17 0.45 25.76
N VAL A 167 -0.68 1.57 25.24
CA VAL A 167 -1.02 2.74 26.08
C VAL A 167 -2.25 2.54 26.96
N ARG A 168 -3.09 1.55 26.67
CA ARG A 168 -4.19 1.12 27.55
C ARG A 168 -3.73 0.23 28.70
N GLY A 169 -2.51 -0.27 28.66
CA GLY A 169 -1.90 -1.05 29.73
C GLY A 169 -1.42 -0.19 30.88
N ASP A 170 -0.46 -0.70 31.65
CA ASP A 170 0.12 0.03 32.79
C ASP A 170 1.04 1.16 32.27
N ALA A 171 0.75 2.39 32.72
CA ALA A 171 1.57 3.57 32.37
C ALA A 171 3.04 3.44 32.84
N ALA A 172 3.34 2.62 33.82
CA ALA A 172 4.71 2.34 34.26
C ALA A 172 5.54 1.58 33.19
N GLY A 173 4.89 0.93 32.23
CA GLY A 173 5.53 0.26 31.09
C GLY A 173 5.86 1.18 29.91
N LEU A 174 5.44 2.45 29.94
CA LEU A 174 5.66 3.38 28.84
C LEU A 174 7.09 3.93 28.87
N ASP A 175 7.83 3.71 27.79
CA ASP A 175 9.19 4.23 27.61
C ASP A 175 9.39 4.87 26.22
N ALA A 176 10.61 5.31 25.93
CA ALA A 176 10.94 5.95 24.64
C ALA A 176 10.73 5.01 23.44
N TYR A 177 10.85 3.70 23.63
CA TYR A 177 10.63 2.74 22.54
C TYR A 177 9.16 2.61 22.15
N VAL A 178 8.21 2.90 23.07
CA VAL A 178 6.78 2.93 22.76
C VAL A 178 6.48 4.06 21.75
N ALA A 179 7.09 5.23 21.94
CA ALA A 179 6.91 6.36 21.03
C ALA A 179 7.43 6.04 19.61
N THR A 180 8.64 5.52 19.50
CA THR A 180 9.23 5.15 18.21
C THR A 180 8.62 3.88 17.62
N GLY A 181 8.18 2.96 18.45
CA GLY A 181 7.51 1.72 18.03
C GLY A 181 6.10 1.93 17.49
N GLY A 182 5.38 2.97 17.94
CA GLY A 182 3.99 3.23 17.55
C GLY A 182 3.80 4.31 16.48
N ALA A 183 4.80 5.16 16.23
CA ALA A 183 4.65 6.27 15.28
C ALA A 183 4.74 5.79 13.82
N HIS A 184 3.75 6.17 13.00
CA HIS A 184 3.73 5.83 11.56
C HIS A 184 4.93 6.42 10.82
N SER A 185 5.35 7.64 11.14
CA SER A 185 6.55 8.28 10.56
C SER A 185 7.82 7.46 10.78
N VAL A 186 7.90 6.74 11.91
CA VAL A 186 9.05 5.87 12.22
C VAL A 186 8.99 4.56 11.45
N ALA A 187 7.84 4.11 10.96
CA ALA A 187 7.73 2.92 10.14
C ALA A 187 8.61 3.04 8.87
N ALA A 188 8.42 4.10 8.10
CA ALA A 188 9.29 4.39 6.95
C ALA A 188 10.71 4.80 7.40
N GLY A 189 10.83 5.62 8.47
CA GLY A 189 12.09 6.08 9.02
C GLY A 189 13.01 4.96 9.49
N ARG A 190 12.47 3.90 10.07
CA ARG A 190 13.23 2.74 10.54
C ARG A 190 13.84 1.95 9.38
N VAL A 191 13.09 1.76 8.29
CA VAL A 191 13.63 1.14 7.07
C VAL A 191 14.82 1.95 6.54
N ALA A 192 14.65 3.26 6.41
CA ALA A 192 15.72 4.15 5.95
C ALA A 192 16.93 4.15 6.91
N TYR A 193 16.68 4.19 8.22
CA TYR A 193 17.74 4.17 9.24
C TYR A 193 18.58 2.89 9.19
N LEU A 194 17.94 1.72 9.16
CA LEU A 194 18.64 0.43 9.19
C LEU A 194 19.42 0.16 7.91
N LEU A 195 18.92 0.64 6.76
CA LEU A 195 19.60 0.47 5.47
C LEU A 195 20.51 1.65 5.11
N GLY A 196 20.59 2.69 5.97
CA GLY A 196 21.42 3.87 5.73
C GLY A 196 20.97 4.72 4.54
N LEU A 197 19.68 4.71 4.19
CA LEU A 197 19.12 5.41 3.03
C LEU A 197 18.98 6.92 3.29
N GLN A 198 19.26 7.76 2.29
CA GLN A 198 19.26 9.22 2.40
C GLN A 198 18.27 9.92 1.45
N GLY A 199 17.42 9.17 0.75
CA GLY A 199 16.35 9.73 -0.08
C GLY A 199 15.12 10.19 0.73
N PRO A 200 14.08 10.69 0.06
CA PRO A 200 12.82 11.08 0.69
C PRO A 200 12.20 9.92 1.49
N ASN A 201 11.68 10.23 2.68
CA ASN A 201 11.13 9.24 3.60
C ASN A 201 9.75 9.69 4.09
N VAL A 202 8.69 8.97 3.71
CA VAL A 202 7.30 9.41 3.93
C VAL A 202 6.43 8.24 4.36
N ALA A 203 5.72 8.42 5.48
CA ALA A 203 4.57 7.59 5.85
C ALA A 203 3.28 8.30 5.44
N ILE A 204 2.34 7.57 4.86
CA ILE A 204 1.15 8.12 4.21
C ILE A 204 -0.09 7.45 4.77
N ASP A 205 -1.07 8.26 5.15
CA ASP A 205 -2.41 7.81 5.49
C ASP A 205 -3.44 8.53 4.62
N THR A 206 -3.99 7.80 3.68
CA THR A 206 -5.18 8.15 2.88
C THR A 206 -6.19 6.99 2.92
N ALA A 207 -6.26 6.31 4.08
CA ALA A 207 -7.08 5.12 4.31
C ALA A 207 -6.78 4.00 3.28
N CYS A 208 -7.80 3.48 2.61
CA CYS A 208 -7.67 2.34 1.68
C CYS A 208 -6.73 2.60 0.49
N SER A 209 -6.50 3.85 0.11
CA SER A 209 -5.62 4.22 -1.01
C SER A 209 -4.15 4.44 -0.63
N SER A 210 -3.80 4.38 0.66
CA SER A 210 -2.47 4.77 1.18
C SER A 210 -1.30 4.14 0.42
N SER A 211 -1.34 2.84 0.14
CA SER A 211 -0.25 2.15 -0.55
C SER A 211 -0.10 2.57 -2.02
N LEU A 212 -1.21 2.81 -2.74
CA LEU A 212 -1.15 3.30 -4.12
C LEU A 212 -0.74 4.78 -4.18
N VAL A 213 -1.13 5.59 -3.20
CA VAL A 213 -0.62 6.97 -3.04
C VAL A 213 0.87 6.96 -2.74
N ALA A 214 1.37 6.03 -1.92
CA ALA A 214 2.80 5.83 -1.67
C ALA A 214 3.55 5.53 -2.98
N VAL A 215 3.04 4.62 -3.79
CA VAL A 215 3.61 4.32 -5.12
C VAL A 215 3.58 5.55 -6.03
N HIS A 216 2.48 6.31 -6.06
CA HIS A 216 2.40 7.54 -6.84
C HIS A 216 3.45 8.57 -6.43
N LEU A 217 3.62 8.84 -5.12
CA LEU A 217 4.62 9.79 -4.62
C LEU A 217 6.05 9.32 -4.91
N ALA A 218 6.33 8.02 -4.78
CA ALA A 218 7.60 7.44 -5.19
C ALA A 218 7.86 7.66 -6.69
N CYS A 219 6.85 7.46 -7.54
CA CYS A 219 6.93 7.74 -8.96
C CYS A 219 7.27 9.20 -9.25
N GLN A 220 6.63 10.14 -8.55
CA GLN A 220 6.93 11.57 -8.71
C GLN A 220 8.35 11.90 -8.23
N SER A 221 8.78 11.37 -7.09
CA SER A 221 10.11 11.59 -6.54
C SER A 221 11.22 11.09 -7.48
N LEU A 222 11.04 9.91 -8.10
CA LEU A 222 11.96 9.36 -9.10
C LEU A 222 12.04 10.24 -10.36
N ARG A 223 10.88 10.69 -10.88
CA ARG A 223 10.81 11.58 -12.06
C ARG A 223 11.42 12.95 -11.81
N ASN A 224 11.25 13.49 -10.61
CA ASN A 224 11.84 14.77 -10.20
C ASN A 224 13.33 14.67 -9.87
N GLY A 225 13.91 13.45 -9.85
CA GLY A 225 15.32 13.23 -9.51
C GLY A 225 15.66 13.40 -8.04
N GLU A 226 14.65 13.39 -7.13
CA GLU A 226 14.84 13.47 -5.68
C GLU A 226 15.44 12.16 -5.11
N CYS A 227 15.21 11.05 -5.80
CA CYS A 227 15.84 9.76 -5.53
C CYS A 227 16.13 9.02 -6.84
N ARG A 228 17.03 8.01 -6.77
CA ARG A 228 17.39 7.14 -7.91
C ARG A 228 16.67 5.79 -7.85
N MET A 229 16.32 5.36 -6.64
CA MET A 229 15.56 4.15 -6.34
C MET A 229 14.55 4.46 -5.24
N ALA A 230 13.44 3.76 -5.20
CA ALA A 230 12.43 3.90 -4.16
C ALA A 230 11.85 2.56 -3.75
N LEU A 231 11.69 2.36 -2.43
CA LEU A 231 10.83 1.35 -1.83
C LEU A 231 9.44 1.97 -1.64
N ALA A 232 8.40 1.36 -2.21
CA ALA A 232 7.05 1.90 -2.12
C ALA A 232 6.00 0.80 -1.90
N GLY A 233 5.00 1.07 -1.10
CA GLY A 233 3.90 0.13 -0.84
C GLY A 233 3.18 0.41 0.47
N GLY A 234 2.79 -0.63 1.21
CA GLY A 234 2.09 -0.44 2.47
C GLY A 234 1.96 -1.69 3.30
N VAL A 235 1.50 -1.48 4.53
CA VAL A 235 1.26 -2.53 5.52
C VAL A 235 -0.04 -2.29 6.25
N ASN A 236 -0.76 -3.36 6.57
CA ASN A 236 -1.93 -3.34 7.43
C ASN A 236 -2.02 -4.62 8.25
N LEU A 237 -2.16 -4.49 9.57
CA LEU A 237 -2.50 -5.58 10.48
C LEU A 237 -3.78 -5.25 11.24
N ILE A 238 -4.48 -6.28 11.70
CA ILE A 238 -5.73 -6.19 12.46
C ILE A 238 -5.48 -6.83 13.83
N LEU A 239 -4.98 -6.03 14.77
CA LEU A 239 -4.52 -6.52 16.07
C LEU A 239 -5.53 -6.29 17.19
N ALA A 240 -6.69 -5.66 16.86
CA ALA A 240 -7.74 -5.34 17.84
C ALA A 240 -9.12 -5.29 17.15
N PRO A 241 -10.22 -5.54 17.90
CA PRO A 241 -11.57 -5.62 17.34
C PRO A 241 -12.20 -4.26 17.05
N GLU A 242 -11.71 -3.16 17.63
CA GLU A 242 -12.38 -1.85 17.67
C GLU A 242 -12.71 -1.32 16.27
N THR A 243 -11.77 -1.36 15.35
CA THR A 243 -12.03 -0.90 13.98
C THR A 243 -13.08 -1.78 13.28
N SER A 244 -13.09 -3.10 13.53
CA SER A 244 -14.12 -3.99 12.96
C SER A 244 -15.50 -3.71 13.55
N ILE A 245 -15.59 -3.36 14.84
CA ILE A 245 -16.82 -2.91 15.50
C ILE A 245 -17.32 -1.60 14.85
N ILE A 246 -16.45 -0.60 14.69
CA ILE A 246 -16.79 0.68 14.09
C ILE A 246 -17.34 0.50 12.66
N LEU A 247 -16.65 -0.30 11.84
CA LEU A 247 -17.04 -0.56 10.46
C LEU A 247 -18.33 -1.37 10.36
N SER A 248 -18.58 -2.30 11.30
CA SER A 248 -19.86 -3.01 11.38
C SER A 248 -21.01 -2.06 11.72
N ARG A 249 -20.82 -1.15 12.68
CA ARG A 249 -21.79 -0.10 13.04
C ARG A 249 -22.07 0.87 11.89
N ALA A 250 -21.11 1.06 11.00
CA ALA A 250 -21.28 1.84 9.77
C ALA A 250 -21.89 1.04 8.61
N HIS A 251 -22.33 -0.21 8.85
CA HIS A 251 -22.89 -1.13 7.84
C HIS A 251 -21.96 -1.34 6.63
N MET A 252 -20.63 -1.33 6.85
CA MET A 252 -19.62 -1.47 5.79
C MET A 252 -19.09 -2.89 5.66
N MET A 253 -19.30 -3.76 6.67
CA MET A 253 -18.75 -5.11 6.72
C MET A 253 -19.73 -6.14 6.16
N ALA A 254 -19.26 -7.00 5.24
CA ALA A 254 -20.02 -8.15 4.77
C ALA A 254 -20.12 -9.19 5.88
N PRO A 255 -21.33 -9.63 6.31
CA PRO A 255 -21.51 -10.58 7.41
C PRO A 255 -20.86 -11.95 7.16
N ASP A 256 -20.83 -12.39 5.90
CA ASP A 256 -20.22 -13.66 5.47
C ASP A 256 -18.71 -13.55 5.20
N GLY A 257 -18.12 -12.35 5.39
CA GLY A 257 -16.69 -12.10 5.16
C GLY A 257 -16.29 -12.19 3.69
N ARG A 258 -17.16 -11.87 2.75
CA ARG A 258 -16.85 -11.91 1.32
C ARG A 258 -17.17 -10.60 0.62
N CYS A 259 -16.20 -10.08 -0.14
CA CYS A 259 -16.42 -8.99 -1.07
C CYS A 259 -17.10 -9.55 -2.33
N LYS A 260 -18.36 -9.21 -2.52
CA LYS A 260 -19.15 -9.60 -3.68
C LYS A 260 -19.11 -8.49 -4.74
N ALA A 261 -17.88 -8.11 -5.16
CA ALA A 261 -17.66 -7.02 -6.09
C ALA A 261 -18.44 -7.23 -7.40
N PHE A 262 -19.17 -6.21 -7.85
CA PHE A 262 -20.02 -6.21 -9.05
C PHE A 262 -21.23 -7.17 -9.00
N ASP A 263 -21.49 -7.84 -7.88
CA ASP A 263 -22.67 -8.70 -7.69
C ASP A 263 -23.83 -7.88 -7.10
N ALA A 264 -25.06 -8.18 -7.53
CA ALA A 264 -26.27 -7.54 -6.98
C ALA A 264 -26.48 -7.86 -5.48
N ARG A 265 -25.81 -8.88 -4.94
CA ARG A 265 -25.83 -9.27 -3.52
C ARG A 265 -24.73 -8.58 -2.70
N ALA A 266 -24.01 -7.61 -3.28
CA ALA A 266 -22.97 -6.88 -2.55
C ALA A 266 -23.57 -6.19 -1.32
N ASP A 267 -23.04 -6.51 -0.14
CA ASP A 267 -23.55 -6.10 1.17
C ASP A 267 -22.45 -5.60 2.12
N GLY A 268 -21.26 -5.37 1.60
CA GLY A 268 -20.11 -4.88 2.36
C GLY A 268 -18.78 -5.44 1.88
N PHE A 269 -17.71 -5.14 2.62
CA PHE A 269 -16.38 -5.66 2.35
C PHE A 269 -15.87 -6.51 3.51
N VAL A 270 -14.74 -7.21 3.31
CA VAL A 270 -14.01 -7.94 4.33
C VAL A 270 -12.66 -7.28 4.55
N ARG A 271 -12.25 -7.13 5.82
CA ARG A 271 -10.92 -6.62 6.17
C ARG A 271 -9.87 -7.71 5.99
N ALA A 272 -8.68 -7.29 5.56
CA ALA A 272 -7.53 -8.19 5.47
C ALA A 272 -6.24 -7.52 5.94
N GLU A 273 -5.34 -8.33 6.44
CA GLU A 273 -3.95 -7.99 6.75
C GLU A 273 -3.08 -8.13 5.51
N GLY A 274 -1.91 -7.55 5.53
CA GLY A 274 -0.91 -7.73 4.50
C GLY A 274 0.19 -6.69 4.55
N CYS A 275 1.29 -7.02 3.91
CA CYS A 275 2.39 -6.11 3.60
C CYS A 275 2.82 -6.37 2.16
N GLY A 276 3.03 -5.32 1.39
CA GLY A 276 3.58 -5.42 0.05
C GLY A 276 4.43 -4.20 -0.29
N LEU A 277 5.63 -4.45 -0.78
CA LEU A 277 6.56 -3.42 -1.24
C LEU A 277 7.05 -3.74 -2.64
N VAL A 278 7.24 -2.69 -3.41
CA VAL A 278 7.89 -2.73 -4.73
C VAL A 278 9.15 -1.88 -4.70
N VAL A 279 10.17 -2.31 -5.43
CA VAL A 279 11.39 -1.55 -5.69
C VAL A 279 11.24 -0.89 -7.05
N LEU A 280 11.35 0.44 -7.09
CA LEU A 280 11.13 1.26 -8.28
C LEU A 280 12.41 1.99 -8.67
N LYS A 281 12.67 2.07 -9.99
CA LYS A 281 13.72 2.90 -10.61
C LYS A 281 13.15 3.57 -11.86
N ARG A 282 13.80 4.65 -12.35
CA ARG A 282 13.51 5.10 -13.72
C ARG A 282 13.85 3.96 -14.69
N LEU A 283 13.05 3.81 -15.73
CA LEU A 283 13.27 2.72 -16.70
C LEU A 283 14.67 2.83 -17.34
N SER A 284 15.10 4.03 -17.69
CA SER A 284 16.44 4.28 -18.23
C SER A 284 17.57 3.89 -17.28
N ASP A 285 17.40 4.17 -15.96
CA ASP A 285 18.38 3.77 -14.94
C ASP A 285 18.41 2.24 -14.77
N ALA A 286 17.23 1.59 -14.73
CA ALA A 286 17.14 0.14 -14.59
C ALA A 286 17.79 -0.60 -15.77
N GLU A 287 17.57 -0.10 -17.01
CA GLU A 287 18.20 -0.65 -18.21
C GLU A 287 19.72 -0.43 -18.21
N ALA A 288 20.19 0.75 -17.80
CA ALA A 288 21.62 1.07 -17.74
C ALA A 288 22.35 0.24 -16.66
N ASP A 289 21.68 -0.03 -15.53
CA ASP A 289 22.23 -0.84 -14.44
C ASP A 289 22.08 -2.36 -14.69
N GLY A 290 21.35 -2.76 -15.74
CA GLY A 290 21.12 -4.16 -16.12
C GLY A 290 20.13 -4.88 -15.17
N ASP A 291 19.26 -4.14 -14.52
CA ASP A 291 18.25 -4.70 -13.61
C ASP A 291 17.21 -5.54 -14.35
N ARG A 292 16.65 -6.53 -13.67
CA ARG A 292 15.51 -7.30 -14.16
C ARG A 292 14.24 -6.47 -14.03
N VAL A 293 13.66 -6.05 -15.16
CA VAL A 293 12.39 -5.30 -15.18
C VAL A 293 11.20 -6.27 -15.17
N LEU A 294 10.43 -6.24 -14.08
CA LEU A 294 9.24 -7.08 -13.87
C LEU A 294 7.99 -6.47 -14.50
N ALA A 295 7.85 -5.15 -14.39
CA ALA A 295 6.74 -4.39 -14.93
C ALA A 295 7.15 -2.93 -15.15
N VAL A 296 6.35 -2.19 -15.94
CA VAL A 296 6.57 -0.77 -16.22
C VAL A 296 5.35 0.04 -15.85
N ILE A 297 5.55 1.07 -15.00
CA ILE A 297 4.52 2.05 -14.64
C ILE A 297 4.65 3.23 -15.62
N ARG A 298 3.70 3.35 -16.54
CA ARG A 298 3.67 4.42 -17.54
C ARG A 298 3.10 5.73 -17.01
N GLY A 299 2.15 5.64 -16.07
CA GLY A 299 1.50 6.81 -15.49
C GLY A 299 0.81 6.48 -14.17
N SER A 300 0.58 7.50 -13.36
CA SER A 300 -0.18 7.42 -12.12
C SER A 300 -0.87 8.75 -11.86
N ALA A 301 -2.04 8.73 -11.23
CA ALA A 301 -2.81 9.92 -10.86
C ALA A 301 -3.47 9.72 -9.50
N ILE A 302 -3.69 10.81 -8.80
CA ILE A 302 -4.48 10.87 -7.58
C ILE A 302 -5.60 11.90 -7.79
N ASN A 303 -6.80 11.60 -7.34
CA ASN A 303 -7.94 12.50 -7.35
C ASN A 303 -8.81 12.28 -6.10
N GLN A 304 -9.80 13.14 -5.93
CA GLN A 304 -10.79 13.05 -4.87
C GLN A 304 -12.18 13.28 -5.49
N ASP A 305 -13.18 12.57 -4.97
CA ASP A 305 -14.55 12.57 -5.50
C ASP A 305 -15.26 13.94 -5.44
N GLY A 306 -14.78 14.88 -4.62
CA GLY A 306 -15.44 16.14 -4.35
C GLY A 306 -16.66 15.96 -3.44
N ARG A 307 -17.65 16.85 -3.59
CA ARG A 307 -18.85 16.83 -2.75
C ARG A 307 -19.80 15.72 -3.21
N SER A 308 -20.18 14.83 -2.28
CA SER A 308 -21.20 13.82 -2.46
C SER A 308 -22.35 13.98 -1.43
N ASN A 309 -23.23 12.99 -1.30
CA ASN A 309 -24.34 12.97 -0.33
C ASN A 309 -23.89 12.79 1.14
N GLY A 310 -22.64 12.45 1.38
CA GLY A 310 -22.05 12.29 2.70
C GLY A 310 -20.53 12.04 2.59
N LEU A 311 -19.79 12.26 3.69
CA LEU A 311 -18.32 12.16 3.70
C LEU A 311 -17.81 10.78 3.24
N THR A 312 -18.53 9.71 3.55
CA THR A 312 -18.19 8.32 3.22
C THR A 312 -18.95 7.76 2.03
N ALA A 313 -19.84 8.57 1.41
CA ALA A 313 -20.63 8.15 0.27
C ALA A 313 -19.85 8.44 -1.03
N PRO A 314 -19.65 7.43 -1.92
CA PRO A 314 -19.00 7.65 -3.20
C PRO A 314 -19.83 8.59 -4.09
N ASN A 315 -19.15 9.32 -4.96
CA ASN A 315 -19.76 10.17 -5.96
C ASN A 315 -20.06 9.34 -7.21
N GLY A 316 -21.32 9.10 -7.51
CA GLY A 316 -21.75 8.28 -8.66
C GLY A 316 -21.60 8.97 -10.03
N PRO A 317 -21.86 10.29 -10.16
CA PRO A 317 -21.59 11.05 -11.39
C PRO A 317 -20.09 11.25 -11.59
#